data_4704898f424cc580c3f6b6706ae86850
#
_entry.id   4704898f424cc580c3f6b6706ae86850
#
_cell.length_a   1.000
_cell.length_b   1.000
_cell.length_c   1.000
_cell.angle_alpha   90.00
_cell.angle_beta   90.00
_cell.angle_gamma   90.00
#
_symmetry.space_group_name_H-M   'P 1'
#
loop_
_entity.id
_entity.type
_entity.pdbx_description
1 polymer ?
#
loop_
_entity_poly.entity_id
_entity_poly.type
_entity_poly.pdbx_seq_one_letter_code
_entity_poly.pdbx_strand_id
1 'polypeptide(L)'
;MLFTDISISAESVLGSRSAIGKDGQLQFTVAGGVSDDFAVIVHGMPDLKIGGRYIVFLHSELQGRGDPYVGLGQGVFPVVFDPRTGRDIVTNLSGSPVIGIENGQVIVRASDEDRREFEAMWSPPPTPINKNDTTQSSAQKSRFWSSQETALDPNEFMKLVEGL
;
A
#
# COMPACT_ATOMS: atom_id res chain seq x y z
N MET A 1 -14.62 -15.12 -19.04
CA MET A 1 -13.77 -14.38 -18.09
C MET A 1 -14.01 -15.01 -16.73
N LEU A 2 -12.95 -15.28 -15.95
CA LEU A 2 -13.07 -15.89 -14.63
C LEU A 2 -13.16 -14.80 -13.56
N PHE A 3 -13.94 -15.04 -12.52
CA PHE A 3 -14.12 -14.13 -11.40
C PHE A 3 -14.00 -14.88 -10.08
N THR A 4 -13.53 -14.20 -9.05
CA THR A 4 -13.41 -14.72 -7.69
C THR A 4 -14.28 -13.89 -6.75
N ASP A 5 -15.13 -14.56 -5.98
CA ASP A 5 -15.92 -13.91 -4.93
C ASP A 5 -15.09 -13.75 -3.67
N ILE A 6 -15.07 -12.55 -3.12
CA ILE A 6 -14.34 -12.17 -1.92
C ILE A 6 -15.35 -11.81 -0.83
N SER A 7 -15.15 -12.33 0.37
CA SER A 7 -15.88 -11.95 1.57
C SER A 7 -14.92 -11.45 2.63
N ILE A 8 -15.16 -10.25 3.14
CA ILE A 8 -14.33 -9.57 4.15
C ILE A 8 -15.21 -9.27 5.36
N SER A 9 -14.76 -9.65 6.56
CA SER A 9 -15.31 -9.15 7.81
C SER A 9 -14.79 -7.76 8.09
N ALA A 10 -15.69 -6.77 8.17
CA ALA A 10 -15.30 -5.37 8.40
C ALA A 10 -15.13 -5.10 9.90
N GLU A 11 -13.91 -4.81 10.35
CA GLU A 11 -13.62 -4.37 11.73
C GLU A 11 -13.95 -2.87 11.92
N SER A 12 -13.65 -2.06 10.90
CA SER A 12 -13.93 -0.62 10.89
C SER A 12 -14.25 -0.15 9.47
N VAL A 13 -15.07 0.88 9.35
CA VAL A 13 -15.51 1.41 8.05
C VAL A 13 -15.50 2.93 8.08
N LEU A 14 -14.79 3.54 7.12
CA LEU A 14 -14.86 4.95 6.81
C LEU A 14 -15.79 5.17 5.61
N GLY A 15 -16.63 6.19 5.68
CA GLY A 15 -17.56 6.51 4.62
C GLY A 15 -18.86 5.71 4.68
N SER A 16 -19.39 5.32 3.49
CA SER A 16 -20.69 4.65 3.41
C SER A 16 -20.64 3.19 3.86
N ARG A 17 -21.54 2.83 4.75
CA ARG A 17 -21.74 1.44 5.22
C ARG A 17 -22.79 0.66 4.39
N SER A 18 -23.33 1.25 3.33
CA SER A 18 -24.44 0.64 2.58
C SER A 18 -24.09 -0.69 1.89
N ALA A 19 -22.80 -0.92 1.63
CA ALA A 19 -22.33 -2.17 1.03
C ALA A 19 -22.07 -3.29 2.04
N ILE A 20 -22.15 -3.01 3.34
CA ILE A 20 -21.92 -4.02 4.39
C ILE A 20 -23.21 -4.71 4.74
N GLY A 21 -23.21 -6.04 4.70
CA GLY A 21 -24.31 -6.86 5.11
C GLY A 21 -24.64 -6.71 6.61
N LYS A 22 -25.83 -7.17 7.01
CA LYS A 22 -26.28 -7.15 8.42
C LYS A 22 -25.38 -8.00 9.35
N ASP A 23 -24.64 -8.92 8.77
CA ASP A 23 -23.66 -9.80 9.41
C ASP A 23 -22.28 -9.16 9.58
N GLY A 24 -22.12 -7.89 9.16
CA GLY A 24 -20.83 -7.18 9.20
C GLY A 24 -19.87 -7.60 8.09
N GLN A 25 -20.34 -8.36 7.11
CA GLN A 25 -19.53 -8.80 5.98
C GLN A 25 -19.74 -7.91 4.76
N LEU A 26 -18.65 -7.68 4.03
CA LEU A 26 -18.63 -7.05 2.73
C LEU A 26 -18.33 -8.12 1.69
N GLN A 27 -19.16 -8.24 0.66
CA GLN A 27 -18.98 -9.18 -0.43
C GLN A 27 -18.83 -8.44 -1.75
N PHE A 28 -17.86 -8.85 -2.54
CA PHE A 28 -17.63 -8.32 -3.88
C PHE A 28 -16.88 -9.33 -4.74
N THR A 29 -16.86 -9.10 -6.04
CA THR A 29 -16.27 -10.01 -7.02
C THR A 29 -15.08 -9.31 -7.69
N VAL A 30 -13.97 -10.02 -7.85
CA VAL A 30 -12.78 -9.54 -8.56
C VAL A 30 -12.56 -10.33 -9.84
N ALA A 31 -12.03 -9.67 -10.87
CA ALA A 31 -11.63 -10.34 -12.10
C ALA A 31 -10.37 -11.18 -11.86
N GLY A 32 -10.37 -12.38 -12.43
CA GLY A 32 -9.29 -13.35 -12.27
C GLY A 32 -9.67 -14.49 -11.33
N GLY A 33 -8.77 -15.44 -11.18
CA GLY A 33 -8.93 -16.62 -10.34
C GLY A 33 -8.38 -17.88 -10.97
N VAL A 34 -8.64 -19.02 -10.33
CA VAL A 34 -8.18 -20.34 -10.75
C VAL A 34 -9.39 -21.26 -10.89
N SER A 35 -9.46 -22.00 -11.96
CA SER A 35 -10.37 -23.13 -12.16
C SER A 35 -9.56 -24.42 -12.31
N ASP A 36 -10.25 -25.56 -12.48
CA ASP A 36 -9.59 -26.86 -12.63
C ASP A 36 -8.69 -26.92 -13.87
N ASP A 37 -9.04 -26.19 -14.95
CA ASP A 37 -8.38 -26.28 -16.24
C ASP A 37 -7.43 -25.10 -16.55
N PHE A 38 -7.68 -23.92 -15.95
CA PHE A 38 -6.88 -22.72 -16.26
C PHE A 38 -6.94 -21.68 -15.15
N ALA A 39 -5.98 -20.76 -15.17
CA ALA A 39 -5.92 -19.60 -14.31
C ALA A 39 -5.98 -18.30 -15.14
N VAL A 40 -6.67 -17.30 -14.64
CA VAL A 40 -6.69 -15.95 -15.18
C VAL A 40 -6.05 -15.01 -14.17
N ILE A 41 -4.92 -14.42 -14.54
CA ILE A 41 -4.20 -13.46 -13.72
C ILE A 41 -4.43 -12.06 -14.30
N VAL A 42 -4.95 -11.17 -13.48
CA VAL A 42 -5.11 -9.75 -13.81
C VAL A 42 -3.96 -8.97 -13.16
N HIS A 43 -3.09 -8.40 -13.99
CA HIS A 43 -1.96 -7.62 -13.48
C HIS A 43 -2.44 -6.42 -12.67
N GLY A 44 -1.83 -6.22 -11.49
CA GLY A 44 -2.21 -5.15 -10.56
C GLY A 44 -3.37 -5.50 -9.62
N MET A 45 -4.09 -6.59 -9.85
CA MET A 45 -5.10 -7.08 -8.92
C MET A 45 -4.43 -7.69 -7.69
N PRO A 46 -4.78 -7.27 -6.46
CA PRO A 46 -4.20 -7.82 -5.25
C PRO A 46 -4.67 -9.25 -5.00
N ASP A 47 -3.74 -10.11 -4.57
CA ASP A 47 -4.03 -11.46 -4.11
C ASP A 47 -4.22 -11.45 -2.58
N LEU A 48 -5.47 -11.33 -2.13
CA LEU A 48 -5.80 -11.34 -0.70
C LEU A 48 -5.70 -12.76 -0.14
N LYS A 49 -4.98 -12.90 0.97
CA LYS A 49 -4.84 -14.19 1.66
C LYS A 49 -5.96 -14.40 2.67
N ILE A 50 -6.49 -15.61 2.72
CA ILE A 50 -7.50 -16.01 3.71
C ILE A 50 -6.94 -15.82 5.12
N GLY A 51 -7.71 -15.15 5.98
CA GLY A 51 -7.30 -14.81 7.34
C GLY A 51 -6.33 -13.63 7.45
N GLY A 52 -5.95 -13.02 6.31
CA GLY A 52 -5.17 -11.78 6.30
C GLY A 52 -6.01 -10.58 6.76
N ARG A 53 -5.33 -9.57 7.33
CA ARG A 53 -5.94 -8.28 7.69
C ARG A 53 -5.48 -7.23 6.70
N TYR A 54 -6.41 -6.39 6.25
CA TYR A 54 -6.15 -5.39 5.21
C TYR A 54 -6.92 -4.11 5.48
N ILE A 55 -6.36 -2.98 5.09
CA ILE A 55 -7.10 -1.75 4.86
C ILE A 55 -7.34 -1.68 3.36
N VAL A 56 -8.60 -1.57 2.95
CA VAL A 56 -8.98 -1.57 1.53
C VAL A 56 -9.78 -0.32 1.19
N PHE A 57 -9.42 0.32 0.09
CA PHE A 57 -10.18 1.42 -0.51
C PHE A 57 -10.99 0.87 -1.67
N LEU A 58 -12.29 0.95 -1.54
CA LEU A 58 -13.22 0.38 -2.50
C LEU A 58 -14.02 1.48 -3.19
N HIS A 59 -14.38 1.24 -4.44
CA HIS A 59 -15.34 2.08 -5.14
C HIS A 59 -16.72 1.98 -4.45
N SER A 60 -17.51 3.06 -4.53
CA SER A 60 -18.86 3.09 -3.94
C SER A 60 -19.82 2.10 -4.60
N GLU A 61 -19.59 1.79 -5.88
CA GLU A 61 -20.37 0.81 -6.64
C GLU A 61 -19.50 -0.44 -6.85
N LEU A 62 -19.83 -1.53 -6.14
CA LEU A 62 -19.07 -2.77 -6.20
C LEU A 62 -19.66 -3.78 -7.21
N GLN A 63 -20.97 -3.68 -7.49
CA GLN A 63 -21.64 -4.62 -8.37
C GLN A 63 -21.26 -4.43 -9.84
N GLY A 64 -20.96 -5.52 -10.51
CA GLY A 64 -20.65 -5.53 -11.95
C GLY A 64 -19.26 -4.97 -12.32
N ARG A 65 -18.45 -4.59 -11.33
CA ARG A 65 -17.05 -4.19 -11.54
C ARG A 65 -16.15 -5.40 -11.36
N GLY A 66 -15.31 -5.67 -12.34
CA GLY A 66 -14.23 -6.65 -12.18
C GLY A 66 -13.02 -6.09 -11.41
N ASP A 67 -13.07 -4.79 -11.07
CA ASP A 67 -12.10 -4.05 -10.30
C ASP A 67 -12.80 -3.25 -9.21
N PRO A 68 -12.99 -3.79 -8.01
CA PRO A 68 -13.62 -3.09 -6.90
C PRO A 68 -12.68 -2.12 -6.15
N TYR A 69 -11.36 -2.27 -6.31
CA TYR A 69 -10.38 -1.51 -5.55
C TYR A 69 -10.08 -0.15 -6.22
N VAL A 70 -9.94 0.88 -5.42
CA VAL A 70 -9.47 2.17 -5.92
C VAL A 70 -8.00 2.06 -6.30
N GLY A 71 -7.70 2.31 -7.58
CA GLY A 71 -6.33 2.22 -8.09
C GLY A 71 -5.75 0.80 -8.11
N LEU A 72 -6.60 -0.23 -8.24
CA LEU A 72 -6.19 -1.64 -8.19
C LEU A 72 -5.46 -1.96 -6.87
N GLY A 73 -4.29 -2.59 -6.96
CA GLY A 73 -3.48 -2.93 -5.79
C GLY A 73 -2.99 -1.74 -4.97
N GLN A 74 -3.03 -0.51 -5.50
CA GLN A 74 -2.62 0.69 -4.75
C GLN A 74 -3.60 1.03 -3.62
N GLY A 75 -4.86 0.64 -3.73
CA GLY A 75 -5.88 0.83 -2.71
C GLY A 75 -5.94 -0.30 -1.67
N VAL A 76 -4.94 -1.18 -1.61
CA VAL A 76 -4.91 -2.32 -0.69
C VAL A 76 -3.63 -2.33 0.13
N PHE A 77 -3.80 -2.29 1.45
CA PHE A 77 -2.70 -2.20 2.41
C PHE A 77 -2.78 -3.36 3.41
N PRO A 78 -1.90 -4.36 3.31
CA PRO A 78 -1.79 -5.40 4.32
C PRO A 78 -1.45 -4.83 5.71
N VAL A 79 -2.09 -5.38 6.74
CA VAL A 79 -1.75 -5.14 8.14
C VAL A 79 -0.97 -6.36 8.63
N VAL A 80 0.28 -6.17 9.02
CA VAL A 80 1.19 -7.23 9.43
C VAL A 80 1.78 -6.97 10.81
N PHE A 81 2.01 -8.03 11.58
CA PHE A 81 2.69 -7.91 12.85
C PHE A 81 4.21 -7.70 12.64
N ASP A 82 4.76 -6.63 13.20
CA ASP A 82 6.21 -6.39 13.22
C ASP A 82 6.81 -6.89 14.55
N PRO A 83 7.57 -7.99 14.53
CA PRO A 83 8.15 -8.56 15.75
C PRO A 83 9.21 -7.66 16.39
N ARG A 84 9.78 -6.69 15.64
CA ARG A 84 10.79 -5.76 16.16
C ARG A 84 10.17 -4.69 17.05
N THR A 85 8.98 -4.24 16.70
CA THR A 85 8.24 -3.21 17.45
C THR A 85 7.17 -3.80 18.37
N GLY A 86 6.81 -5.09 18.17
CA GLY A 86 5.76 -5.78 18.93
C GLY A 86 4.35 -5.31 18.61
N ARG A 87 4.12 -4.67 17.46
CA ARG A 87 2.82 -4.12 17.07
C ARG A 87 2.47 -4.40 15.61
N ASP A 88 1.19 -4.24 15.29
CA ASP A 88 0.74 -4.28 13.91
C ASP A 88 1.18 -3.00 13.19
N ILE A 89 1.61 -3.14 11.94
CA ILE A 89 1.97 -2.05 11.06
C ILE A 89 1.27 -2.19 9.72
N VAL A 90 1.07 -1.06 9.05
CA VAL A 90 0.52 -1.00 7.69
C VAL A 90 1.66 -1.09 6.69
N THR A 91 1.47 -1.91 5.65
CA THR A 91 2.43 -2.06 4.54
C THR A 91 1.74 -1.85 3.19
N ASN A 92 2.50 -1.60 2.14
CA ASN A 92 2.00 -1.77 0.78
C ASN A 92 2.03 -3.26 0.38
N LEU A 93 1.55 -3.60 -0.81
CA LEU A 93 1.55 -4.99 -1.32
C LEU A 93 2.94 -5.58 -1.53
N SER A 94 3.97 -4.75 -1.67
CA SER A 94 5.37 -5.19 -1.75
C SER A 94 5.99 -5.44 -0.37
N GLY A 95 5.24 -5.22 0.72
CA GLY A 95 5.72 -5.40 2.09
C GLY A 95 6.47 -4.20 2.65
N SER A 96 6.56 -3.08 1.93
CA SER A 96 7.22 -1.86 2.43
C SER A 96 6.33 -1.15 3.45
N PRO A 97 6.86 -0.81 4.64
CA PRO A 97 6.09 -0.11 5.67
C PRO A 97 5.60 1.26 5.23
N VAL A 98 4.34 1.56 5.51
CA VAL A 98 3.76 2.91 5.33
C VAL A 98 4.21 3.77 6.50
N ILE A 99 4.74 4.96 6.21
CA ILE A 99 5.29 5.90 7.20
C ILE A 99 4.54 7.23 7.24
N GLY A 100 3.65 7.49 6.28
CA GLY A 100 2.86 8.71 6.26
C GLY A 100 1.92 8.81 5.07
N ILE A 101 1.13 9.88 5.06
CA ILE A 101 0.32 10.31 3.92
C ILE A 101 0.59 11.81 3.74
N GLU A 102 1.04 12.21 2.54
CA GLU A 102 1.33 13.60 2.21
C GLU A 102 0.64 13.96 0.88
N ASN A 103 -0.10 15.06 0.87
CA ASN A 103 -0.84 15.53 -0.31
C ASN A 103 -1.73 14.44 -0.95
N GLY A 104 -2.36 13.58 -0.15
CA GLY A 104 -3.17 12.47 -0.62
C GLY A 104 -2.39 11.28 -1.18
N GLN A 105 -1.06 11.27 -1.04
CA GLN A 105 -0.20 10.17 -1.46
C GLN A 105 0.33 9.41 -0.26
N VAL A 106 0.28 8.08 -0.33
CA VAL A 106 0.85 7.21 0.69
C VAL A 106 2.36 7.17 0.55
N ILE A 107 3.06 7.47 1.64
CA ILE A 107 4.51 7.44 1.71
C ILE A 107 4.93 6.11 2.33
N VAL A 108 5.77 5.37 1.62
CA VAL A 108 6.32 4.10 2.09
C VAL A 108 7.83 4.23 2.35
N ARG A 109 8.33 3.48 3.33
CA ARG A 109 9.77 3.35 3.52
C ARG A 109 10.32 2.44 2.42
N ALA A 110 11.26 2.94 1.62
CA ALA A 110 11.98 2.11 0.67
C ALA A 110 12.76 1.01 1.41
N SER A 111 12.77 -0.19 0.87
CA SER A 111 13.67 -1.24 1.35
C SER A 111 15.13 -0.85 1.08
N ASP A 112 16.08 -1.47 1.80
CA ASP A 112 17.51 -1.25 1.51
C ASP A 112 17.89 -1.75 0.12
N GLU A 113 17.13 -2.70 -0.44
CA GLU A 113 17.30 -3.23 -1.79
C GLU A 113 16.82 -2.23 -2.84
N ASP A 114 15.61 -1.66 -2.70
CA ASP A 114 15.09 -0.59 -3.56
C ASP A 114 16.01 0.61 -3.57
N ARG A 115 16.57 0.95 -2.39
CA ARG A 115 17.54 2.03 -2.27
C ARG A 115 18.81 1.78 -3.07
N ARG A 116 19.36 0.55 -3.00
CA ARG A 116 20.56 0.17 -3.75
C ARG A 116 20.32 0.17 -5.25
N GLU A 117 19.18 -0.34 -5.70
CA GLU A 117 18.82 -0.30 -7.12
C GLU A 117 18.64 1.14 -7.62
N PHE A 118 17.96 1.98 -6.86
CA PHE A 118 17.80 3.39 -7.20
C PHE A 118 19.14 4.13 -7.24
N GLU A 119 20.03 3.92 -6.25
CA GLU A 119 21.36 4.49 -6.24
C GLU A 119 22.22 3.99 -7.40
N ALA A 120 22.07 2.72 -7.82
CA ALA A 120 22.77 2.16 -8.97
C ALA A 120 22.28 2.74 -10.31
N MET A 121 20.96 2.97 -10.45
CA MET A 121 20.38 3.58 -11.65
C MET A 121 20.63 5.10 -11.72
N TRP A 122 20.66 5.75 -10.57
CA TRP A 122 20.80 7.20 -10.45
C TRP A 122 22.20 7.60 -9.95
N SER A 123 23.24 7.01 -10.51
CA SER A 123 24.58 7.59 -10.35
C SER A 123 24.66 8.81 -11.27
N PRO A 124 24.63 10.06 -10.73
CA PRO A 124 24.83 11.23 -11.59
C PRO A 124 26.21 11.09 -12.26
N PRO A 125 26.36 11.48 -13.53
CA PRO A 125 27.67 11.51 -14.17
C PRO A 125 28.64 12.33 -13.28
N PRO A 126 29.88 11.92 -13.14
CA PRO A 126 30.85 12.62 -12.30
C PRO A 126 30.89 14.09 -12.71
N THR A 127 30.34 14.94 -11.86
CA THR A 127 30.39 16.39 -12.04
C THR A 127 31.85 16.79 -11.95
N PRO A 128 32.40 17.55 -12.90
CA PRO A 128 33.75 18.06 -12.77
C PRO A 128 33.85 18.88 -11.47
N ILE A 129 34.67 18.42 -10.56
CA ILE A 129 34.86 19.01 -9.23
C ILE A 129 35.37 20.44 -9.41
N ASN A 130 34.48 21.41 -9.32
CA ASN A 130 34.87 22.80 -9.15
C ASN A 130 35.18 22.98 -7.66
N LYS A 131 36.44 23.12 -7.33
CA LYS A 131 37.01 23.12 -5.96
C LYS A 131 36.49 24.23 -5.05
N ASN A 132 35.53 25.05 -5.48
CA ASN A 132 35.05 26.22 -4.76
C ASN A 132 33.59 26.16 -4.30
N ASP A 133 32.90 25.01 -4.38
CA ASP A 133 31.50 24.94 -3.97
C ASP A 133 31.33 23.91 -2.85
N THR A 134 31.59 24.34 -1.61
CA THR A 134 31.55 23.48 -0.41
C THR A 134 30.19 23.52 0.29
N THR A 135 29.13 24.10 -0.27
CA THR A 135 27.93 24.42 0.55
C THR A 135 26.57 23.91 0.07
N GLN A 136 26.43 23.15 -1.01
CA GLN A 136 25.09 22.77 -1.49
C GLN A 136 24.76 21.28 -1.62
N SER A 137 25.69 20.37 -1.37
CA SER A 137 25.46 18.94 -1.60
C SER A 137 24.87 18.16 -0.42
N SER A 138 24.92 18.69 0.80
CA SER A 138 24.49 17.94 2.00
C SER A 138 23.02 18.14 2.41
N ALA A 139 22.39 19.24 2.01
CA ALA A 139 21.05 19.59 2.46
C ALA A 139 19.92 18.88 1.67
N GLN A 140 20.17 18.44 0.46
CA GLN A 140 19.16 17.79 -0.39
C GLN A 140 19.09 16.26 -0.20
N LYS A 141 20.18 15.62 0.23
CA LYS A 141 20.22 14.19 0.57
C LYS A 141 19.52 13.83 1.88
N SER A 142 19.38 14.78 2.81
CA SER A 142 18.83 14.50 4.14
C SER A 142 17.30 14.53 4.22
N ARG A 143 16.58 15.03 3.23
CA ARG A 143 15.10 15.11 3.25
C ARG A 143 14.40 13.84 2.81
N PHE A 144 15.05 12.97 2.05
CA PHE A 144 14.41 11.74 1.53
C PHE A 144 14.57 10.52 2.43
N TRP A 145 15.47 10.53 3.43
CA TRP A 145 15.88 9.32 4.14
C TRP A 145 16.12 9.58 5.63
N SER A 146 15.10 10.05 6.36
CA SER A 146 15.23 10.01 7.81
C SER A 146 15.02 8.57 8.27
N SER A 147 16.07 7.95 8.77
CA SER A 147 16.07 6.57 9.29
C SER A 147 15.23 6.39 10.58
N GLN A 148 14.46 7.40 10.98
CA GLN A 148 13.68 7.43 12.22
C GLN A 148 12.16 7.43 12.03
N GLU A 149 11.66 7.43 10.78
CA GLU A 149 10.22 7.38 10.56
C GLU A 149 9.67 6.02 10.94
N THR A 150 8.80 6.02 11.92
CA THR A 150 8.14 4.82 12.43
C THR A 150 7.02 4.43 11.48
N ALA A 151 6.91 3.14 11.14
CA ALA A 151 5.77 2.62 10.39
C ALA A 151 4.46 2.91 11.14
N LEU A 152 3.43 3.34 10.40
CA LEU A 152 2.11 3.62 10.95
C LEU A 152 1.43 2.33 11.42
N ASP A 153 0.80 2.37 12.57
CA ASP A 153 -0.17 1.35 12.95
C ASP A 153 -1.52 1.58 12.21
N PRO A 154 -2.42 0.58 12.19
CA PRO A 154 -3.68 0.72 11.47
C PRO A 154 -4.55 1.89 11.93
N ASN A 155 -4.56 2.21 13.22
CA ASN A 155 -5.37 3.33 13.75
C ASN A 155 -4.76 4.69 13.39
N GLU A 156 -3.44 4.80 13.41
CA GLU A 156 -2.72 6.00 12.97
C GLU A 156 -2.98 6.26 11.47
N PHE A 157 -2.89 5.23 10.64
CA PHE A 157 -3.19 5.31 9.21
C PHE A 157 -4.64 5.76 8.96
N MET A 158 -5.62 5.15 9.64
CA MET A 158 -7.03 5.48 9.48
C MET A 158 -7.32 6.93 9.87
N LYS A 159 -6.72 7.45 10.95
CA LYS A 159 -6.86 8.86 11.36
C LYS A 159 -6.32 9.83 10.30
N LEU A 160 -5.20 9.50 9.65
CA LEU A 160 -4.67 10.32 8.57
C LEU A 160 -5.59 10.35 7.36
N VAL A 161 -6.21 9.21 7.03
CA VAL A 161 -7.19 9.12 5.93
C VAL A 161 -8.47 9.91 6.25
N GLU A 162 -8.95 9.90 7.51
CA GLU A 162 -10.12 10.68 7.94
C GLU A 162 -9.90 12.20 7.85
N GLY A 163 -8.65 12.64 7.90
CA GLY A 163 -8.28 14.06 7.84
C GLY A 163 -8.06 14.62 6.42
N LEU A 164 -8.19 13.77 5.37
CA LEU A 164 -8.06 14.18 3.97
C LEU A 164 -9.38 14.70 3.39
#